data_87f9d624f82fa26a010f444d552dc3e2
#
_entry.id   87f9d624f82fa26a010f444d552dc3e2
#
_cell.length_a   1.000
_cell.length_b   1.000
_cell.length_c   1.000
_cell.angle_alpha   90.00
_cell.angle_beta   90.00
_cell.angle_gamma   90.00
#
_symmetry.space_group_name_H-M   'P 1'
#
loop_
_entity.id
_entity.type
_entity.pdbx_description
1 polymer ?
#
loop_
_entity_poly.entity_id
_entity_poly.type
_entity_poly.pdbx_seq_one_letter_code
_entity_poly.pdbx_strand_id
1 'polypeptide(L)'
;MAIDTATGKEAPAEISSERVKSIFSSIAKKYERFNAVSSFGAYKAWLSGMMKQAPIGPDDDVLDIAGGTGDVTFSMARAKHPRHIQCTDLVNEMLDVARMHYADGAGDGVPVDFEVVDAQDIPYADNSYDA
;
A
#
# COMPACT_ATOMS: atom_id res chain seq x y z
N MET A 1 10.24 -13.05 -26.01
CA MET A 1 8.87 -13.51 -26.20
C MET A 1 8.73 -14.89 -25.60
N ALA A 2 7.86 -15.04 -24.62
CA ALA A 2 7.57 -16.35 -24.04
C ALA A 2 6.48 -17.02 -24.88
N ILE A 3 6.74 -18.24 -25.34
CA ILE A 3 5.78 -19.07 -26.09
C ILE A 3 5.26 -20.12 -25.12
N ASP A 4 3.95 -20.24 -25.04
CA ASP A 4 3.34 -21.36 -24.32
C ASP A 4 3.64 -22.66 -25.07
N THR A 5 4.45 -23.51 -24.47
CA THR A 5 4.87 -24.77 -25.06
C THR A 5 3.75 -25.81 -25.17
N ALA A 6 2.65 -25.63 -24.42
CA ALA A 6 1.49 -26.55 -24.47
C ALA A 6 0.55 -26.24 -25.64
N THR A 7 0.42 -24.99 -26.07
CA THR A 7 -0.52 -24.55 -27.09
C THR A 7 0.14 -23.93 -28.32
N GLY A 8 1.44 -23.65 -28.27
CA GLY A 8 2.17 -22.99 -29.36
C GLY A 8 1.72 -21.54 -29.61
N LYS A 9 0.91 -20.98 -28.73
CA LYS A 9 0.48 -19.57 -28.78
C LYS A 9 1.42 -18.68 -28.00
N GLU A 10 1.61 -17.46 -28.47
CA GLU A 10 2.29 -16.43 -27.66
C GLU A 10 1.52 -16.24 -26.35
N ALA A 11 2.22 -16.41 -25.23
CA ALA A 11 1.68 -16.01 -23.93
C ALA A 11 1.40 -14.50 -23.96
N PRO A 12 0.28 -14.03 -23.39
CA PRO A 12 0.06 -12.61 -23.22
C PRO A 12 1.29 -12.01 -22.51
N ALA A 13 1.78 -10.89 -23.01
CA ALA A 13 2.95 -10.22 -22.45
C ALA A 13 2.69 -9.96 -20.95
N GLU A 14 3.32 -10.74 -20.08
CA GLU A 14 3.33 -10.46 -18.66
C GLU A 14 3.93 -9.07 -18.46
N ILE A 15 3.14 -8.19 -17.86
CA ILE A 15 3.67 -6.90 -17.43
C ILE A 15 4.69 -7.22 -16.34
N SER A 16 5.97 -7.07 -16.66
CA SER A 16 7.02 -7.34 -15.69
C SER A 16 6.92 -6.40 -14.49
N SER A 17 7.29 -6.89 -13.31
CA SER A 17 7.36 -6.08 -12.08
C SER A 17 8.17 -4.79 -12.29
N GLU A 18 9.23 -4.85 -13.09
CA GLU A 18 10.07 -3.69 -13.43
C GLU A 18 9.30 -2.63 -14.22
N ARG A 19 8.45 -3.04 -15.15
CA ARG A 19 7.63 -2.11 -15.94
C ARG A 19 6.56 -1.46 -15.06
N VAL A 20 5.94 -2.22 -14.17
CA VAL A 20 4.99 -1.69 -13.18
C VAL A 20 5.68 -0.68 -12.29
N LYS A 21 6.86 -1.00 -11.74
CA LYS A 21 7.67 -0.08 -10.93
C LYS A 21 7.98 1.21 -11.69
N SER A 22 8.42 1.11 -12.94
CA SER A 22 8.75 2.28 -13.77
C SER A 22 7.53 3.20 -13.97
N ILE A 23 6.37 2.63 -14.28
CA ILE A 23 5.13 3.38 -14.48
C ILE A 23 4.72 4.09 -13.17
N PHE A 24 4.66 3.37 -12.07
CA PHE A 24 4.23 3.96 -10.79
C PHE A 24 5.25 4.95 -10.22
N SER A 25 6.55 4.71 -10.40
CA SER A 25 7.59 5.67 -9.98
C SER A 25 7.43 7.02 -10.67
N SER A 26 7.09 7.01 -11.98
CA SER A 26 6.91 8.25 -12.74
C SER A 26 5.65 9.02 -12.34
N ILE A 27 4.64 8.36 -11.80
CA ILE A 27 3.35 8.97 -11.46
C ILE A 27 3.10 9.12 -9.97
N ALA A 28 3.97 8.61 -9.10
CA ALA A 28 3.76 8.57 -7.64
C ALA A 28 3.34 9.92 -7.07
N LYS A 29 4.08 10.99 -7.36
CA LYS A 29 3.76 12.35 -6.88
C LYS A 29 2.51 12.93 -7.54
N LYS A 30 2.27 12.64 -8.81
CA LYS A 30 1.09 13.10 -9.55
C LYS A 30 -0.16 12.36 -9.10
N TYR A 31 -0.02 11.07 -8.79
CA TYR A 31 -1.11 10.21 -8.32
C TYR A 31 -1.69 10.72 -6.99
N GLU A 32 -0.83 11.02 -6.02
CA GLU A 32 -1.25 11.57 -4.74
C GLU A 32 -2.00 12.90 -4.92
N ARG A 33 -1.45 13.80 -5.72
CA ARG A 33 -2.08 15.10 -6.00
C ARG A 33 -3.41 14.95 -6.74
N PHE A 34 -3.48 14.03 -7.69
CA PHE A 34 -4.71 13.73 -8.43
C PHE A 34 -5.80 13.23 -7.51
N ASN A 35 -5.50 12.27 -6.63
CA ASN A 35 -6.46 11.75 -5.66
C ASN A 35 -6.96 12.83 -4.69
N ALA A 36 -6.09 13.72 -4.25
CA ALA A 36 -6.46 14.80 -3.35
C ALA A 36 -7.40 15.81 -4.02
N VAL A 37 -7.22 16.08 -5.31
CA VAL A 37 -7.98 17.10 -6.05
C VAL A 37 -9.27 16.55 -6.66
N SER A 38 -9.22 15.35 -7.25
CA SER A 38 -10.34 14.80 -8.05
C SER A 38 -11.55 14.38 -7.23
N SER A 39 -11.39 14.08 -5.95
CA SER A 39 -12.46 13.56 -5.10
C SER A 39 -13.09 14.58 -4.15
N PHE A 40 -12.59 15.82 -4.07
CA PHE A 40 -13.13 16.92 -3.24
C PHE A 40 -13.50 16.48 -1.81
N GLY A 41 -12.69 15.66 -1.16
CA GLY A 41 -12.94 15.14 0.17
C GLY A 41 -13.84 13.89 0.22
N ALA A 42 -14.47 13.47 -0.86
CA ALA A 42 -15.24 12.22 -0.92
C ALA A 42 -14.37 11.01 -0.62
N TYR A 43 -13.12 11.01 -1.08
CA TYR A 43 -12.15 9.97 -0.78
C TYR A 43 -11.84 9.88 0.72
N LYS A 44 -11.66 11.00 1.40
CA LYS A 44 -11.45 11.03 2.85
C LYS A 44 -12.66 10.52 3.63
N ALA A 45 -13.87 10.89 3.20
CA ALA A 45 -15.11 10.41 3.80
C ALA A 45 -15.27 8.89 3.61
N TRP A 46 -14.91 8.37 2.44
CA TRP A 46 -14.93 6.95 2.15
C TRP A 46 -13.92 6.18 3.02
N LEU A 47 -12.69 6.67 3.13
CA LEU A 47 -11.66 6.10 4.01
C LEU A 47 -12.12 6.09 5.47
N SER A 48 -12.70 7.19 5.95
CA SER A 48 -13.22 7.28 7.31
C SER A 48 -14.34 6.26 7.56
N GLY A 49 -15.25 6.10 6.60
CA GLY A 49 -16.31 5.10 6.67
C GLY A 49 -15.77 3.67 6.68
N MET A 50 -14.77 3.39 5.86
CA MET A 50 -14.10 2.08 5.82
C MET A 50 -13.40 1.78 7.16
N MET A 51 -12.70 2.76 7.71
CA MET A 51 -12.00 2.59 9.00
C MET A 51 -12.96 2.32 10.16
N LYS A 52 -14.14 2.94 10.17
CA LYS A 52 -15.16 2.68 11.21
C LYS A 52 -15.61 1.22 11.21
N GLN A 53 -15.64 0.56 10.07
CA GLN A 53 -16.09 -0.82 9.92
C GLN A 53 -14.94 -1.84 10.08
N ALA A 54 -13.69 -1.42 10.00
CA ALA A 54 -12.55 -2.30 10.10
C ALA A 54 -12.42 -2.86 11.53
N PRO A 55 -12.36 -4.19 11.71
CA PRO A 55 -12.25 -4.82 13.02
C PRO A 55 -10.80 -4.83 13.52
N ILE A 56 -10.22 -3.65 13.68
CA ILE A 56 -8.83 -3.46 14.10
C ILE A 56 -8.82 -2.78 15.46
N GLY A 57 -8.06 -3.32 16.40
CA GLY A 57 -7.91 -2.81 17.75
C GLY A 57 -6.49 -2.35 18.09
N PRO A 58 -6.30 -1.80 19.32
CA PRO A 58 -5.01 -1.21 19.73
C PRO A 58 -3.89 -2.23 19.96
N ASP A 59 -4.21 -3.50 20.06
CA ASP A 59 -3.23 -4.58 20.26
C ASP A 59 -2.90 -5.33 18.98
N ASP A 60 -3.45 -4.90 17.85
CA ASP A 60 -3.31 -5.60 16.57
C ASP A 60 -2.04 -5.17 15.82
N ASP A 61 -1.40 -6.16 15.23
CA ASP A 61 -0.38 -5.97 14.20
C ASP A 61 -1.04 -6.07 12.83
N VAL A 62 -0.84 -5.05 12.00
CA VAL A 62 -1.53 -4.90 10.72
C VAL A 62 -0.54 -4.91 9.57
N LEU A 63 -0.90 -5.63 8.51
CA LEU A 63 -0.19 -5.63 7.24
C LEU A 63 -1.00 -4.88 6.18
N ASP A 64 -0.44 -3.82 5.63
CA ASP A 64 -1.01 -3.08 4.50
C ASP A 64 -0.26 -3.47 3.22
N ILE A 65 -0.93 -4.20 2.35
CA ILE A 65 -0.40 -4.65 1.07
C ILE A 65 -0.80 -3.66 -0.02
N ALA A 66 0.16 -3.26 -0.85
CA ALA A 66 -0.03 -2.22 -1.84
C ALA A 66 -0.45 -0.88 -1.22
N GLY A 67 0.20 -0.53 -0.10
CA GLY A 67 -0.11 0.67 0.67
C GLY A 67 0.21 1.99 -0.03
N GLY A 68 1.06 1.97 -1.04
CA GLY A 68 1.40 3.12 -1.86
C GLY A 68 1.98 4.28 -1.06
N THR A 69 1.37 5.45 -1.16
CA THR A 69 1.77 6.67 -0.45
C THR A 69 1.31 6.72 1.01
N GLY A 70 0.61 5.68 1.48
CA GLY A 70 0.24 5.51 2.88
C GLY A 70 -1.13 6.03 3.27
N ASP A 71 -2.00 6.38 2.34
CA ASP A 71 -3.33 6.95 2.66
C ASP A 71 -4.16 6.05 3.57
N VAL A 72 -4.23 4.76 3.27
CA VAL A 72 -4.95 3.78 4.09
C VAL A 72 -4.22 3.54 5.40
N THR A 73 -2.89 3.33 5.35
CA THR A 73 -2.05 3.14 6.53
C THR A 73 -2.23 4.26 7.55
N PHE A 74 -2.13 5.52 7.13
CA PHE A 74 -2.21 6.64 8.06
C PHE A 74 -3.65 6.94 8.51
N SER A 75 -4.65 6.68 7.67
CA SER A 75 -6.05 6.75 8.10
C SER A 75 -6.35 5.71 9.18
N MET A 76 -5.81 4.50 9.04
CA MET A 76 -5.91 3.44 10.04
C MET A 76 -5.18 3.81 11.35
N ALA A 77 -3.98 4.35 11.23
CA ALA A 77 -3.21 4.80 12.40
C ALA A 77 -4.00 5.81 13.23
N ARG A 78 -4.58 6.80 12.58
CA ARG A 78 -5.38 7.83 13.26
C ARG A 78 -6.69 7.32 13.85
N ALA A 79 -7.36 6.42 13.15
CA ALA A 79 -8.70 5.96 13.53
C ALA A 79 -8.68 4.81 14.54
N LYS A 80 -7.71 3.92 14.46
CA LYS A 80 -7.67 2.65 15.21
C LYS A 80 -6.52 2.54 16.20
N HIS A 81 -5.45 3.29 16.02
CA HIS A 81 -4.24 3.22 16.85
C HIS A 81 -3.77 1.79 17.10
N PRO A 82 -3.55 0.96 16.06
CA PRO A 82 -3.06 -0.39 16.23
C PRO A 82 -1.66 -0.38 16.85
N ARG A 83 -1.21 -1.53 17.33
CA ARG A 83 0.12 -1.67 17.93
C ARG A 83 1.25 -1.40 16.94
N HIS A 84 1.08 -1.85 15.70
CA HIS A 84 2.07 -1.70 14.63
C HIS A 84 1.41 -1.85 13.26
N ILE A 85 1.91 -1.13 12.27
CA ILE A 85 1.54 -1.29 10.88
C ILE A 85 2.78 -1.56 10.04
N GLN A 86 2.76 -2.64 9.28
CA GLN A 86 3.73 -2.90 8.22
C GLN A 86 3.14 -2.45 6.89
N CYS A 87 3.62 -1.34 6.37
CA CYS A 87 3.19 -0.79 5.08
C CYS A 87 4.09 -1.32 3.97
N THR A 88 3.52 -2.01 3.01
CA THR A 88 4.26 -2.63 1.92
C THR A 88 3.76 -2.19 0.56
N ASP A 89 4.66 -2.12 -0.40
CA ASP A 89 4.34 -1.86 -1.80
C ASP A 89 5.43 -2.45 -2.70
N LEU A 90 5.09 -2.71 -3.94
CA LEU A 90 6.06 -3.15 -4.95
C LEU A 90 6.98 -2.01 -5.38
N VAL A 91 6.50 -0.78 -5.31
CA VAL A 91 7.16 0.43 -5.81
C VAL A 91 7.79 1.21 -4.65
N ASN A 92 9.12 1.19 -4.57
CA ASN A 92 9.84 1.86 -3.48
C ASN A 92 9.58 3.38 -3.46
N GLU A 93 9.46 4.01 -4.62
CA GLU A 93 9.22 5.45 -4.73
C GLU A 93 7.88 5.88 -4.14
N MET A 94 6.87 5.01 -4.19
CA MET A 94 5.60 5.21 -3.48
C MET A 94 5.80 5.17 -1.98
N LEU A 95 6.57 4.20 -1.50
CA LEU A 95 6.92 4.08 -0.08
C LEU A 95 7.78 5.25 0.40
N ASP A 96 8.63 5.81 -0.45
CA ASP A 96 9.41 7.01 -0.10
C ASP A 96 8.50 8.19 0.22
N VAL A 97 7.43 8.37 -0.53
CA VAL A 97 6.39 9.38 -0.23
C VAL A 97 5.71 9.07 1.10
N ALA A 98 5.36 7.81 1.35
CA ALA A 98 4.77 7.39 2.62
C ALA A 98 5.72 7.64 3.81
N ARG A 99 7.02 7.36 3.65
CA ARG A 99 8.04 7.65 4.66
C ARG A 99 8.14 9.14 4.98
N MET A 100 8.04 9.99 3.96
CA MET A 100 8.00 11.46 4.16
C MET A 100 6.79 11.88 4.98
N HIS A 101 5.61 11.37 4.68
CA HIS A 101 4.39 11.64 5.44
C HIS A 101 4.52 11.17 6.89
N TYR A 102 5.11 10.00 7.10
CA TYR A 102 5.36 9.46 8.43
C TYR A 102 6.32 10.35 9.24
N ALA A 103 7.40 10.81 8.61
CA ALA A 103 8.34 11.75 9.22
C ALA A 103 7.67 13.07 9.61
N ASP A 104 6.65 13.51 8.88
CA ASP A 104 5.84 14.69 9.15
C ASP A 104 4.72 14.47 10.19
N GLY A 105 4.66 13.29 10.79
CA GLY A 105 3.72 12.98 11.87
C GLY A 105 2.42 12.31 11.45
N ALA A 106 2.30 11.85 10.21
CA ALA A 106 1.07 11.23 9.70
C ALA A 106 0.67 9.93 10.43
N GLY A 107 1.63 9.26 11.08
CA GLY A 107 1.39 8.04 11.84
C GLY A 107 0.67 8.22 13.18
N ASP A 108 0.51 9.45 13.63
CA ASP A 108 -0.20 9.79 14.88
C ASP A 108 0.28 8.97 16.10
N GLY A 109 1.58 8.74 16.20
CA GLY A 109 2.23 7.99 17.28
C GLY A 109 2.24 6.48 17.11
N VAL A 110 1.61 5.93 16.08
CA VAL A 110 1.63 4.49 15.78
C VAL A 110 2.95 4.12 15.11
N PRO A 111 3.65 3.07 15.55
CA PRO A 111 4.81 2.54 14.86
C PRO A 111 4.43 2.01 13.48
N VAL A 112 5.07 2.53 12.43
CA VAL A 112 4.88 2.11 11.05
C VAL A 112 6.23 1.78 10.44
N ASP A 113 6.36 0.59 9.88
CA ASP A 113 7.51 0.18 9.09
C ASP A 113 7.14 0.06 7.61
N PHE A 114 8.12 0.23 6.74
CA PHE A 114 7.93 0.24 5.29
C PHE A 114 8.87 -0.78 4.65
N GLU A 115 8.35 -1.60 3.76
CA GLU A 115 9.13 -2.61 3.06
C GLU A 115 8.62 -2.81 1.64
N VAL A 116 9.56 -2.94 0.69
CA VAL A 116 9.22 -3.33 -0.68
C VAL A 116 8.89 -4.80 -0.71
N VAL A 117 7.66 -5.12 -1.04
CA VAL A 117 7.14 -6.50 -1.08
C VAL A 117 6.30 -6.70 -2.34
N ASP A 118 6.54 -7.82 -3.03
CA ASP A 118 5.65 -8.30 -4.06
C ASP A 118 4.49 -9.07 -3.41
N ALA A 119 3.25 -8.64 -3.65
CA ALA A 119 2.06 -9.28 -3.09
C ALA A 119 1.89 -10.74 -3.53
N GLN A 120 2.58 -11.16 -4.60
CA GLN A 120 2.60 -12.54 -5.07
C GLN A 120 3.59 -13.43 -4.31
N ASP A 121 4.50 -12.81 -3.56
CA ASP A 121 5.55 -13.52 -2.79
C ASP A 121 5.80 -12.78 -1.47
N ILE A 122 4.86 -12.94 -0.54
CA ILE A 122 4.88 -12.27 0.76
C ILE A 122 5.89 -12.97 1.67
N PRO A 123 6.94 -12.25 2.17
CA PRO A 123 8.06 -12.85 2.91
C PRO A 123 7.76 -13.09 4.40
N TYR A 124 6.51 -13.00 4.82
CA TYR A 124 6.14 -13.15 6.22
C TYR A 124 5.55 -14.53 6.48
N ALA A 125 5.83 -15.09 7.67
CA ALA A 125 5.26 -16.36 8.10
C ALA A 125 3.74 -16.26 8.25
N ASP A 126 3.06 -17.40 8.13
CA ASP A 126 1.62 -17.48 8.39
C ASP A 126 1.30 -17.00 9.81
N ASN A 127 0.16 -16.34 9.97
CA ASN A 127 -0.31 -15.82 11.25
C ASN A 127 0.62 -14.78 11.92
N SER A 128 1.41 -14.05 11.13
CA SER A 128 2.28 -12.97 11.63
C SER A 128 1.50 -11.68 11.96
N TYR A 129 0.34 -11.48 11.35
CA TYR A 129 -0.48 -10.28 11.50
C TYR A 129 -1.91 -10.63 11.88
N ASP A 130 -2.57 -9.71 12.57
CA ASP A 130 -3.96 -9.85 13.01
C ASP A 130 -4.96 -9.38 11.95
N ALA A 131 -4.53 -8.46 11.10
CA ALA A 131 -5.32 -7.89 10.03
C ALA A 131 -4.46 -7.43 8.85
#